data_39ab1495c872585628978dcaa175f411
#
_entry.id   39ab1495c872585628978dcaa175f411
#
_cell.length_a   1.000
_cell.length_b   1.000
_cell.length_c   1.000
_cell.angle_alpha   90.00
_cell.angle_beta   90.00
_cell.angle_gamma   90.00
#
_symmetry.space_group_name_H-M   'P 1'
#
loop_
_entity.id
_entity.type
_entity.pdbx_description
1 polymer ?
#
loop_
_entity_poly.entity_id
_entity_poly.type
_entity_poly.pdbx_seq_one_letter_code
_entity_poly.pdbx_strand_id
1 'polypeptide(L)'
;DVKRAAHLGCRGFLVYDEGCLWALNEMRKAGEIPADCHFKVSAHAGHGNPCSAKLLESIGADSINPVRDIQLQMLAAMRQAVNCPVDIHTENPKSTGGFIRHYEVPEMIRIAAPIYLKTGGSVAATHSWNSTEDDARKRAKQCSLVKRMIDEYYPEAIWSPRGSLL
;
A
#
# COMPACT_ATOMS: atom_id res chain seq x y z
N ASP A 1 -15.31 -2.58 16.69
CA ASP A 1 -13.87 -2.85 16.86
C ASP A 1 -13.01 -1.64 16.50
N VAL A 2 -13.20 -0.95 15.34
CA VAL A 2 -12.37 0.21 14.93
C VAL A 2 -12.41 1.34 15.95
N LYS A 3 -13.60 1.74 16.45
CA LYS A 3 -13.72 2.77 17.51
C LYS A 3 -12.87 2.42 18.74
N ARG A 4 -12.95 1.18 19.20
CA ARG A 4 -12.17 0.71 20.35
C ARG A 4 -10.67 0.78 20.06
N ALA A 5 -10.21 0.32 18.89
CA ALA A 5 -8.82 0.38 18.50
C ALA A 5 -8.31 1.84 18.39
N ALA A 6 -9.10 2.72 17.82
CA ALA A 6 -8.79 4.15 17.71
C ALA A 6 -8.66 4.82 19.10
N HIS A 7 -9.56 4.50 20.05
CA HIS A 7 -9.47 4.99 21.43
C HIS A 7 -8.23 4.44 22.18
N LEU A 8 -7.75 3.26 21.79
CA LEU A 8 -6.51 2.68 22.32
C LEU A 8 -5.23 3.23 21.63
N GLY A 9 -5.38 4.21 20.73
CA GLY A 9 -4.25 4.87 20.06
C GLY A 9 -3.92 4.36 18.66
N CYS A 10 -4.65 3.38 18.13
CA CYS A 10 -4.47 2.97 16.73
C CYS A 10 -4.92 4.09 15.78
N ARG A 11 -4.11 4.36 14.73
CA ARG A 11 -4.40 5.43 13.76
C ARG A 11 -4.43 4.91 12.31
N GLY A 12 -3.87 3.74 12.02
CA GLY A 12 -3.86 3.15 10.68
C GLY A 12 -4.75 1.91 10.60
N PHE A 13 -5.63 1.86 9.60
CA PHE A 13 -6.56 0.75 9.39
C PHE A 13 -6.52 0.28 7.94
N LEU A 14 -6.35 -1.03 7.76
CA LEU A 14 -6.43 -1.64 6.44
C LEU A 14 -7.87 -2.10 6.20
N VAL A 15 -8.50 -1.58 5.16
CA VAL A 15 -9.90 -1.82 4.81
C VAL A 15 -9.98 -2.44 3.41
N TYR A 16 -10.87 -3.39 3.18
CA TYR A 16 -11.08 -3.97 1.85
C TYR A 16 -12.56 -4.01 1.42
N ASP A 17 -13.45 -3.44 2.23
CA ASP A 17 -14.87 -3.30 1.94
C ASP A 17 -15.22 -1.82 1.81
N GLU A 18 -15.83 -1.42 0.70
CA GLU A 18 -16.13 -0.02 0.40
C GLU A 18 -17.20 0.55 1.33
N GLY A 19 -18.18 -0.26 1.72
CA GLY A 19 -19.20 0.14 2.69
C GLY A 19 -18.60 0.41 4.07
N CYS A 20 -17.66 -0.45 4.48
CA CYS A 20 -16.88 -0.23 5.70
C CYS A 20 -16.04 1.05 5.60
N LEU A 21 -15.34 1.28 4.48
CA LEU A 21 -14.55 2.49 4.25
C LEU A 21 -15.42 3.75 4.37
N TRP A 22 -16.55 3.76 3.67
CA TRP A 22 -17.51 4.86 3.73
C TRP A 22 -17.98 5.12 5.15
N ALA A 23 -18.45 4.07 5.87
CA ALA A 23 -18.94 4.21 7.25
C ALA A 23 -17.87 4.73 8.20
N LEU A 24 -16.61 4.26 8.08
CA LEU A 24 -15.50 4.75 8.89
C LEU A 24 -15.15 6.22 8.59
N ASN A 25 -15.24 6.63 7.34
CA ASN A 25 -15.05 8.02 6.96
C ASN A 25 -16.16 8.93 7.50
N GLU A 26 -17.42 8.50 7.48
CA GLU A 26 -18.52 9.23 8.11
C GLU A 26 -18.32 9.36 9.63
N MET A 27 -17.87 8.28 10.29
CA MET A 27 -17.52 8.31 11.72
C MET A 27 -16.36 9.29 12.01
N ARG A 28 -15.35 9.35 11.13
CA ARG A 28 -14.23 10.30 11.22
C ARG A 28 -14.73 11.74 11.07
N LYS A 29 -15.59 12.01 10.09
CA LYS A 29 -16.22 13.33 9.87
C LYS A 29 -17.09 13.76 11.05
N ALA A 30 -17.82 12.83 11.65
CA ALA A 30 -18.68 13.08 12.81
C ALA A 30 -17.91 13.22 14.15
N GLY A 31 -16.58 13.04 14.13
CA GLY A 31 -15.76 13.07 15.36
C GLY A 31 -15.93 11.85 16.27
N GLU A 32 -16.54 10.78 15.78
CA GLU A 32 -16.72 9.55 16.55
C GLU A 32 -15.43 8.73 16.67
N ILE A 33 -14.47 8.97 15.77
CA ILE A 33 -13.10 8.50 15.83
C ILE A 33 -12.16 9.68 15.53
N PRO A 34 -10.89 9.64 15.97
CA PRO A 34 -9.94 10.72 15.75
C PRO A 34 -9.79 11.09 14.27
N ALA A 35 -9.66 12.39 14.00
CA ALA A 35 -9.52 12.94 12.64
C ALA A 35 -8.22 12.48 11.95
N ASP A 36 -7.20 12.10 12.73
CA ASP A 36 -5.92 11.58 12.27
C ASP A 36 -5.91 10.05 12.02
N CYS A 37 -7.08 9.41 12.03
CA CYS A 37 -7.20 8.04 11.57
C CYS A 37 -7.03 7.95 10.05
N HIS A 38 -6.19 7.02 9.58
CA HIS A 38 -5.90 6.77 8.16
C HIS A 38 -6.48 5.43 7.71
N PHE A 39 -7.15 5.45 6.57
CA PHE A 39 -7.74 4.26 5.95
C PHE A 39 -7.01 3.89 4.67
N LYS A 40 -6.31 2.76 4.72
CA LYS A 40 -5.63 2.15 3.58
C LYS A 40 -6.53 1.11 2.94
N VAL A 41 -6.82 1.23 1.65
CA VAL A 41 -7.59 0.21 0.92
C VAL A 41 -6.68 -0.95 0.53
N SER A 42 -7.10 -2.17 0.85
CA SER A 42 -6.34 -3.39 0.58
C SER A 42 -6.38 -3.79 -0.89
N ALA A 43 -5.30 -4.42 -1.39
CA ALA A 43 -5.30 -5.07 -2.69
C ALA A 43 -6.34 -6.21 -2.83
N HIS A 44 -6.84 -6.73 -1.72
CA HIS A 44 -7.92 -7.72 -1.70
C HIS A 44 -9.28 -7.14 -2.13
N ALA A 45 -9.45 -5.82 -2.08
CA ALA A 45 -10.64 -5.14 -2.62
C ALA A 45 -10.73 -5.24 -4.16
N GLY A 46 -9.64 -5.59 -4.85
CA GLY A 46 -9.66 -5.91 -6.28
C GLY A 46 -9.70 -4.71 -7.22
N HIS A 47 -9.40 -3.50 -6.74
CA HIS A 47 -9.41 -2.29 -7.54
C HIS A 47 -8.14 -2.14 -8.39
N GLY A 48 -8.29 -1.84 -9.67
CA GLY A 48 -7.16 -1.74 -10.60
C GLY A 48 -7.38 -0.78 -11.76
N ASN A 49 -8.22 0.26 -11.59
CA ASN A 49 -8.49 1.24 -12.64
C ASN A 49 -8.72 2.66 -12.07
N PRO A 50 -8.58 3.72 -12.88
CA PRO A 50 -8.73 5.11 -12.43
C PRO A 50 -10.09 5.44 -11.81
N CYS A 51 -11.19 4.88 -12.36
CA CYS A 51 -12.53 5.17 -11.87
C CYS A 51 -12.74 4.61 -10.46
N SER A 52 -12.31 3.38 -10.22
CA SER A 52 -12.39 2.79 -8.89
C SER A 52 -11.48 3.51 -7.88
N ALA A 53 -10.28 3.90 -8.29
CA ALA A 53 -9.39 4.68 -7.44
C ALA A 53 -10.01 6.00 -7.01
N LYS A 54 -10.59 6.75 -7.96
CA LYS A 54 -11.29 8.01 -7.70
C LYS A 54 -12.49 7.83 -6.78
N LEU A 55 -13.26 6.76 -6.95
CA LEU A 55 -14.36 6.43 -6.04
C LEU A 55 -13.84 6.20 -4.62
N LEU A 56 -12.81 5.36 -4.46
CA LEU A 56 -12.25 5.04 -3.15
C LEU A 56 -11.75 6.31 -2.42
N GLU A 57 -11.02 7.18 -3.11
CA GLU A 57 -10.58 8.46 -2.55
C GLU A 57 -11.77 9.32 -2.13
N SER A 58 -12.83 9.39 -2.94
CA SER A 58 -14.03 10.19 -2.65
C SER A 58 -14.81 9.72 -1.42
N ILE A 59 -14.76 8.43 -1.11
CA ILE A 59 -15.42 7.84 0.08
C ILE A 59 -14.49 7.70 1.28
N GLY A 60 -13.24 8.23 1.21
CA GLY A 60 -12.39 8.43 2.36
C GLY A 60 -11.12 7.58 2.44
N ALA A 61 -10.68 6.98 1.34
CA ALA A 61 -9.38 6.32 1.30
C ALA A 61 -8.23 7.34 1.41
N ASP A 62 -7.32 7.11 2.33
CA ASP A 62 -6.10 7.91 2.51
C ASP A 62 -4.90 7.31 1.77
N SER A 63 -4.97 6.01 1.42
CA SER A 63 -4.08 5.38 0.44
C SER A 63 -4.76 4.17 -0.20
N ILE A 64 -4.33 3.83 -1.42
CA ILE A 64 -4.94 2.76 -2.21
C ILE A 64 -3.88 1.75 -2.61
N ASN A 65 -4.12 0.48 -2.25
CA ASN A 65 -3.32 -0.64 -2.70
C ASN A 65 -4.08 -1.35 -3.83
N PRO A 66 -3.74 -1.11 -5.11
CA PRO A 66 -4.43 -1.71 -6.23
C PRO A 66 -4.15 -3.21 -6.36
N VAL A 67 -4.77 -3.84 -7.33
CA VAL A 67 -4.46 -5.24 -7.69
C VAL A 67 -2.95 -5.42 -7.88
N ARG A 68 -2.45 -6.57 -7.43
CA ARG A 68 -1.01 -6.78 -7.25
C ARG A 68 -0.21 -6.80 -8.56
N ASP A 69 -0.83 -7.25 -9.64
CA ASP A 69 -0.27 -7.39 -10.99
C ASP A 69 -0.54 -6.18 -11.90
N ILE A 70 -0.90 -5.04 -11.31
CA ILE A 70 -1.18 -3.81 -12.05
C ILE A 70 -0.01 -3.43 -12.98
N GLN A 71 -0.32 -3.13 -14.23
CA GLN A 71 0.68 -2.68 -15.22
C GLN A 71 1.06 -1.21 -15.01
N LEU A 72 2.25 -0.83 -15.45
CA LEU A 72 2.77 0.55 -15.28
C LEU A 72 1.85 1.60 -15.92
N GLN A 73 1.27 1.32 -17.10
CA GLN A 73 0.36 2.24 -17.79
C GLN A 73 -0.92 2.47 -16.98
N MET A 74 -1.47 1.42 -16.38
CA MET A 74 -2.65 1.52 -15.54
C MET A 74 -2.33 2.23 -14.22
N LEU A 75 -1.16 1.96 -13.65
CA LEU A 75 -0.68 2.65 -12.45
C LEU A 75 -0.52 4.16 -12.70
N ALA A 76 0.04 4.56 -13.85
CA ALA A 76 0.14 5.96 -14.26
C ALA A 76 -1.25 6.61 -14.40
N ALA A 77 -2.20 5.91 -15.03
CA ALA A 77 -3.56 6.40 -15.17
C ALA A 77 -4.28 6.54 -13.82
N MET A 78 -4.08 5.60 -12.89
CA MET A 78 -4.61 5.72 -11.52
C MET A 78 -4.00 6.92 -10.79
N ARG A 79 -2.69 7.14 -10.92
CA ARG A 79 -2.02 8.31 -10.29
C ARG A 79 -2.64 9.63 -10.75
N GLN A 80 -2.99 9.75 -12.03
CA GLN A 80 -3.64 10.94 -12.57
C GLN A 80 -5.06 11.16 -12.04
N ALA A 81 -5.73 10.10 -11.58
CA ALA A 81 -7.11 10.16 -11.10
C ALA A 81 -7.25 10.53 -9.62
N VAL A 82 -6.20 10.31 -8.79
CA VAL A 82 -6.25 10.50 -7.33
C VAL A 82 -5.06 11.31 -6.82
N ASN A 83 -5.20 11.90 -5.63
CA ASN A 83 -4.13 12.62 -4.95
C ASN A 83 -3.51 11.79 -3.83
N CYS A 84 -4.27 10.87 -3.24
CA CYS A 84 -3.75 10.02 -2.16
C CYS A 84 -2.63 9.10 -2.66
N PRO A 85 -1.69 8.70 -1.78
CA PRO A 85 -0.65 7.75 -2.11
C PRO A 85 -1.19 6.40 -2.62
N VAL A 86 -0.40 5.72 -3.43
CA VAL A 86 -0.67 4.34 -3.86
C VAL A 86 0.33 3.39 -3.21
N ASP A 87 -0.12 2.17 -2.92
CA ASP A 87 0.70 1.12 -2.31
C ASP A 87 0.90 -0.01 -3.31
N ILE A 88 2.13 -0.27 -3.74
CA ILE A 88 2.40 -1.24 -4.78
C ILE A 88 3.18 -2.44 -4.26
N HIS A 89 2.70 -3.63 -4.59
CA HIS A 89 3.45 -4.86 -4.36
C HIS A 89 4.56 -4.99 -5.40
N THR A 90 5.81 -5.06 -4.94
CA THR A 90 6.97 -5.33 -5.81
C THR A 90 7.20 -6.83 -6.00
N GLU A 91 6.52 -7.64 -5.21
CA GLU A 91 6.58 -9.10 -5.22
C GLU A 91 5.39 -9.71 -4.47
N ASN A 92 5.05 -10.95 -4.81
CA ASN A 92 3.96 -11.68 -4.19
C ASN A 92 4.38 -13.08 -3.76
N PRO A 93 3.77 -13.63 -2.70
CA PRO A 93 3.91 -15.03 -2.36
C PRO A 93 3.31 -15.94 -3.45
N LYS A 94 3.79 -17.18 -3.55
CA LYS A 94 3.31 -18.16 -4.53
C LYS A 94 1.79 -18.37 -4.46
N SER A 95 1.20 -18.29 -3.27
CA SER A 95 -0.26 -18.40 -3.05
C SER A 95 -1.09 -17.32 -3.75
N THR A 96 -0.47 -16.22 -4.17
CA THR A 96 -1.14 -15.10 -4.84
C THR A 96 -0.42 -14.66 -6.12
N GLY A 97 0.14 -15.61 -6.87
CA GLY A 97 0.75 -15.38 -8.17
C GLY A 97 2.28 -15.50 -8.23
N GLY A 98 2.99 -15.32 -7.11
CA GLY A 98 4.42 -15.60 -7.02
C GLY A 98 5.35 -14.75 -7.87
N PHE A 99 4.93 -13.58 -8.36
CA PHE A 99 5.77 -12.73 -9.19
C PHE A 99 6.77 -11.90 -8.39
N ILE A 100 7.85 -11.49 -9.04
CA ILE A 100 8.86 -10.53 -8.57
C ILE A 100 9.07 -9.51 -9.68
N ARG A 101 8.93 -8.21 -9.35
CA ARG A 101 9.05 -7.09 -10.29
C ARG A 101 9.91 -5.94 -9.75
N HIS A 102 10.97 -6.27 -9.02
CA HIS A 102 11.86 -5.27 -8.42
C HIS A 102 12.51 -4.35 -9.45
N TYR A 103 12.74 -4.84 -10.67
CA TYR A 103 13.30 -4.08 -11.78
C TYR A 103 12.39 -2.95 -12.32
N GLU A 104 11.08 -3.00 -12.01
CA GLU A 104 10.14 -1.95 -12.38
C GLU A 104 10.04 -0.82 -11.33
N VAL A 105 10.61 -1.03 -10.14
CA VAL A 105 10.44 -0.10 -9.01
C VAL A 105 10.87 1.33 -9.32
N PRO A 106 12.00 1.61 -9.98
CA PRO A 106 12.37 2.96 -10.34
C PRO A 106 11.30 3.67 -11.17
N GLU A 107 10.72 2.94 -12.14
CA GLU A 107 9.66 3.48 -12.98
C GLU A 107 8.33 3.64 -12.23
N MET A 108 8.00 2.70 -11.34
CA MET A 108 6.81 2.85 -10.46
C MET A 108 6.87 4.15 -9.66
N ILE A 109 8.05 4.51 -9.14
CA ILE A 109 8.24 5.76 -8.39
C ILE A 109 8.05 6.97 -9.31
N ARG A 110 8.67 6.97 -10.50
CA ARG A 110 8.56 8.10 -11.46
C ARG A 110 7.13 8.42 -11.84
N ILE A 111 6.32 7.39 -12.07
CA ILE A 111 4.97 7.56 -12.61
C ILE A 111 3.89 7.68 -11.56
N ALA A 112 4.16 7.27 -10.30
CA ALA A 112 3.11 7.11 -9.31
C ALA A 112 3.40 7.71 -7.93
N ALA A 113 4.53 8.40 -7.73
CA ALA A 113 4.77 9.07 -6.44
C ALA A 113 3.66 10.10 -6.12
N PRO A 114 3.24 10.22 -4.83
CA PRO A 114 3.75 9.50 -3.66
C PRO A 114 3.32 8.03 -3.64
N ILE A 115 4.26 7.15 -3.32
CA ILE A 115 4.08 5.71 -3.44
C ILE A 115 4.71 4.96 -2.25
N TYR A 116 4.03 3.92 -1.76
CA TYR A 116 4.58 2.94 -0.84
C TYR A 116 4.94 1.66 -1.58
N LEU A 117 6.16 1.18 -1.41
CA LEU A 117 6.62 -0.07 -2.00
C LEU A 117 6.53 -1.21 -0.97
N LYS A 118 5.72 -2.21 -1.27
CA LYS A 118 5.52 -3.37 -0.41
C LYS A 118 6.35 -4.54 -0.93
N THR A 119 7.37 -4.92 -0.15
CA THR A 119 8.33 -5.96 -0.53
C THR A 119 8.44 -7.05 0.55
N GLY A 120 9.12 -8.16 0.26
CA GLY A 120 9.31 -9.30 1.17
C GLY A 120 8.20 -10.35 1.12
N GLY A 121 7.21 -10.20 0.24
CA GLY A 121 6.10 -11.15 0.12
C GLY A 121 6.49 -12.48 -0.50
N SER A 122 7.41 -12.49 -1.47
CA SER A 122 7.77 -13.70 -2.24
C SER A 122 8.50 -14.77 -1.41
N VAL A 123 9.14 -14.38 -0.32
CA VAL A 123 9.89 -15.28 0.57
C VAL A 123 9.04 -15.86 1.69
N ALA A 124 7.80 -15.42 1.82
CA ALA A 124 6.85 -16.00 2.76
C ALA A 124 6.23 -17.27 2.16
N ALA A 125 6.37 -18.40 2.84
CA ALA A 125 5.76 -19.66 2.41
C ALA A 125 4.22 -19.59 2.49
N THR A 126 3.70 -18.92 3.50
CA THR A 126 2.27 -18.72 3.75
C THR A 126 2.03 -17.36 4.40
N HIS A 127 0.77 -16.91 4.43
CA HIS A 127 0.33 -15.78 5.27
C HIS A 127 0.24 -16.20 6.74
N SER A 128 1.27 -16.87 7.25
CA SER A 128 1.32 -17.34 8.64
C SER A 128 1.76 -16.21 9.57
N TRP A 129 1.15 -16.17 10.75
CA TRP A 129 1.57 -15.30 11.86
C TRP A 129 2.91 -15.78 12.48
N ASN A 130 3.32 -17.01 12.19
CA ASN A 130 4.57 -17.59 12.68
C ASN A 130 5.73 -17.22 11.73
N SER A 131 6.26 -16.02 11.88
CA SER A 131 7.47 -15.60 11.17
C SER A 131 8.71 -16.00 11.97
N THR A 132 9.64 -16.68 11.32
CA THR A 132 10.94 -17.03 11.89
C THR A 132 11.95 -15.91 11.69
N GLU A 133 13.09 -15.97 12.41
CA GLU A 133 14.20 -15.04 12.17
C GLU A 133 14.75 -15.18 10.74
N ASP A 134 14.77 -16.39 10.18
CA ASP A 134 15.19 -16.63 8.80
C ASP A 134 14.22 -15.94 7.79
N ASP A 135 12.92 -16.00 8.03
CA ASP A 135 11.94 -15.25 7.22
C ASP A 135 12.18 -13.74 7.28
N ALA A 136 12.48 -13.22 8.48
CA ALA A 136 12.78 -11.79 8.65
C ALA A 136 14.05 -11.39 7.89
N ARG A 137 15.12 -12.20 7.94
CA ARG A 137 16.36 -11.99 7.19
C ARG A 137 16.12 -12.04 5.67
N LYS A 138 15.35 -13.00 5.18
CA LYS A 138 14.98 -13.10 3.77
C LYS A 138 14.20 -11.87 3.29
N ARG A 139 13.23 -11.41 4.07
CA ARG A 139 12.46 -10.18 3.78
C ARG A 139 13.37 -8.95 3.75
N ALA A 140 14.24 -8.79 4.73
CA ALA A 140 15.21 -7.68 4.76
C ALA A 140 16.13 -7.70 3.52
N LYS A 141 16.54 -8.89 3.04
CA LYS A 141 17.29 -9.03 1.79
C LYS A 141 16.50 -8.51 0.58
N GLN A 142 15.22 -8.83 0.47
CA GLN A 142 14.38 -8.30 -0.61
C GLN A 142 14.26 -6.77 -0.54
N CYS A 143 14.08 -6.20 0.67
CA CYS A 143 14.10 -4.74 0.85
C CYS A 143 15.42 -4.11 0.38
N SER A 144 16.55 -4.75 0.70
CA SER A 144 17.88 -4.28 0.27
C SER A 144 18.05 -4.35 -1.25
N LEU A 145 17.46 -5.36 -1.92
CA LEU A 145 17.46 -5.45 -3.38
C LEU A 145 16.66 -4.31 -4.01
N VAL A 146 15.44 -4.06 -3.51
CA VAL A 146 14.59 -2.95 -3.98
C VAL A 146 15.31 -1.61 -3.78
N LYS A 147 15.91 -1.40 -2.59
CA LYS A 147 16.65 -0.18 -2.33
C LYS A 147 17.80 0.03 -3.32
N ARG A 148 18.61 -1.00 -3.60
CA ARG A 148 19.69 -0.92 -4.59
C ARG A 148 19.17 -0.58 -5.99
N MET A 149 18.04 -1.15 -6.42
CA MET A 149 17.44 -0.80 -7.71
C MET A 149 17.07 0.69 -7.77
N ILE A 150 16.57 1.26 -6.67
CA ILE A 150 16.25 2.69 -6.60
C ILE A 150 17.54 3.52 -6.65
N ASP A 151 18.52 3.20 -5.80
CA ASP A 151 19.78 3.94 -5.70
C ASP A 151 20.56 3.95 -7.05
N GLU A 152 20.45 2.87 -7.83
CA GLU A 152 21.17 2.72 -9.11
C GLU A 152 20.42 3.35 -10.28
N TYR A 153 19.09 3.19 -10.37
CA TYR A 153 18.32 3.58 -11.56
C TYR A 153 17.42 4.80 -11.36
N TYR A 154 17.28 5.28 -10.12
CA TYR A 154 16.54 6.50 -9.79
C TYR A 154 17.09 7.14 -8.51
N PRO A 155 18.37 7.54 -8.48
CA PRO A 155 19.02 8.06 -7.27
C PRO A 155 18.40 9.37 -6.74
N GLU A 156 17.70 10.13 -7.58
CA GLU A 156 17.00 11.35 -7.22
C GLU A 156 15.65 11.10 -6.54
N ALA A 157 15.25 9.85 -6.30
CA ALA A 157 14.02 9.53 -5.60
C ALA A 157 14.01 10.09 -4.17
N ILE A 158 12.94 10.80 -3.83
CA ILE A 158 12.78 11.42 -2.50
C ILE A 158 12.18 10.40 -1.53
N TRP A 159 12.88 10.16 -0.44
CA TRP A 159 12.42 9.30 0.64
C TRP A 159 11.63 10.09 1.67
N SER A 160 10.47 9.54 2.08
CA SER A 160 9.72 10.08 3.21
C SER A 160 10.51 10.00 4.51
N PRO A 161 10.37 10.96 5.43
CA PRO A 161 10.94 10.85 6.76
C PRO A 161 10.47 9.58 7.48
N ARG A 162 11.33 9.00 8.34
CA ARG A 162 10.95 7.82 9.13
C ARG A 162 9.75 8.13 10.01
N GLY A 163 8.75 7.24 10.00
CA GLY A 163 7.54 7.38 10.80
C GLY A 163 6.50 8.35 10.24
N SER A 164 6.72 8.95 9.07
CA SER A 164 5.68 9.73 8.41
C SER A 164 4.54 8.80 7.95
N LEU A 165 3.32 9.16 8.33
CA LEU A 165 2.11 8.76 7.60
C LEU A 165 1.95 9.82 6.51
N LEU A 166 2.02 9.41 5.25
CA LEU A 166 1.80 10.31 4.13
C LEU A 166 0.32 10.56 3.95
#